data_bace6042f272a86de4669ccbe6e3e2c1
#
_entry.id   bace6042f272a86de4669ccbe6e3e2c1
#
_cell.length_a   1.000
_cell.length_b   1.000
_cell.length_c   1.000
_cell.angle_alpha   90.00
_cell.angle_beta   90.00
_cell.angle_gamma   90.00
#
_symmetry.space_group_name_H-M   'P 1'
#
loop_
_entity.id
_entity.type
_entity.pdbx_description
1 polymer ?
#
loop_
_entity_poly.entity_id
_entity_poly.type
_entity_poly.pdbx_seq_one_letter_code
_entity_poly.pdbx_strand_id
1 'polypeptide(L)'
;MKKFAMVFPGQGSQAVGMLADLANEYPVVTETFKQASEALGYDLWNLVQQGPAEELNKTWQTQPALLAASVAIFRVWKEKYPQLQPSVMAGHSLGEYSALVCAGVIDFKDAIKLVELRGKLMQQAVPEGTGAMYAIIGLDNDAIINACKQAEQGEVVSAVNFNSPGQVVIAGAKEAVERAAALCKEAGAKRALPLAVSVPSHCALMKPAAEQLAVTLEGITLNAPATPVLNNVDVKAETESAEIRTALIRQLYSPVRWTETVEKMAQDGVEVLVEIGPGKVLNGLTKRIVAELQATSVNDVTSLDAVEALLA
;
A
#
# COMPACT_ATOMS: atom_id res chain seq x y z
N MET A 1 -25.37 -7.07 11.20
CA MET A 1 -23.99 -7.18 10.67
C MET A 1 -23.52 -5.78 10.32
N LYS A 2 -22.36 -5.38 10.82
CA LYS A 2 -21.77 -4.07 10.57
C LYS A 2 -21.31 -3.94 9.14
N LYS A 3 -21.43 -2.75 8.58
CA LYS A 3 -20.86 -2.42 7.27
C LYS A 3 -19.35 -2.28 7.41
N PHE A 4 -18.59 -3.07 6.65
CA PHE A 4 -17.14 -3.08 6.77
C PHE A 4 -16.43 -2.88 5.43
N ALA A 5 -15.20 -2.41 5.50
CA ALA A 5 -14.28 -2.29 4.38
C ALA A 5 -13.06 -3.18 4.60
N MET A 6 -12.45 -3.63 3.53
CA MET A 6 -11.13 -4.27 3.56
C MET A 6 -10.07 -3.29 3.08
N VAL A 7 -8.99 -3.17 3.85
CA VAL A 7 -7.85 -2.35 3.50
C VAL A 7 -6.58 -3.19 3.43
N PHE A 8 -5.69 -2.83 2.52
CA PHE A 8 -4.52 -3.64 2.19
C PHE A 8 -3.23 -2.84 2.39
N PRO A 9 -2.27 -3.37 3.18
CA PRO A 9 -1.04 -2.65 3.50
C PRO A 9 -0.06 -2.60 2.33
N GLY A 10 0.82 -1.61 2.38
CA GLY A 10 1.94 -1.44 1.48
C GLY A 10 3.28 -1.78 2.10
N GLN A 11 4.34 -1.34 1.43
CA GLN A 11 5.72 -1.58 1.82
C GLN A 11 6.00 -1.08 3.24
N GLY A 12 6.73 -1.86 4.01
CA GLY A 12 7.00 -1.67 5.43
C GLY A 12 6.24 -2.64 6.33
N SER A 13 5.23 -3.34 5.81
CA SER A 13 4.44 -4.32 6.56
C SER A 13 5.00 -5.74 6.47
N GLN A 14 5.92 -6.01 5.53
CA GLN A 14 6.54 -7.32 5.36
C GLN A 14 7.47 -7.66 6.52
N ALA A 15 7.50 -8.94 6.86
CA ALA A 15 8.43 -9.50 7.83
C ALA A 15 8.80 -10.94 7.45
N VAL A 16 10.05 -11.31 7.68
CA VAL A 16 10.48 -12.72 7.53
C VAL A 16 9.67 -13.59 8.50
N GLY A 17 9.09 -14.66 7.99
CA GLY A 17 8.23 -15.57 8.74
C GLY A 17 6.74 -15.21 8.72
N MET A 18 6.35 -14.15 8.03
CA MET A 18 4.93 -13.76 7.95
C MET A 18 4.05 -14.87 7.39
N LEU A 19 2.81 -14.99 7.88
CA LEU A 19 1.80 -15.97 7.49
C LEU A 19 2.13 -17.44 7.82
N ALA A 20 3.18 -17.74 8.59
CA ALA A 20 3.58 -19.11 8.87
C ALA A 20 2.50 -19.93 9.58
N ASP A 21 1.79 -19.37 10.55
CA ASP A 21 0.72 -20.07 11.27
C ASP A 21 -0.53 -20.28 10.40
N LEU A 22 -0.92 -19.27 9.60
CA LEU A 22 -2.01 -19.42 8.63
C LEU A 22 -1.70 -20.51 7.59
N ALA A 23 -0.45 -20.59 7.12
CA ALA A 23 -0.01 -21.61 6.18
C ALA A 23 -0.10 -23.03 6.76
N ASN A 24 0.10 -23.19 8.06
CA ASN A 24 -0.04 -24.49 8.74
C ASN A 24 -1.49 -24.99 8.78
N GLU A 25 -2.47 -24.07 8.85
CA GLU A 25 -3.89 -24.44 8.93
C GLU A 25 -4.62 -24.37 7.58
N TYR A 26 -4.19 -23.48 6.69
CA TYR A 26 -4.88 -23.21 5.43
C TYR A 26 -3.93 -23.44 4.23
N PRO A 27 -4.06 -24.60 3.55
CA PRO A 27 -3.19 -24.94 2.39
C PRO A 27 -3.25 -23.89 1.26
N VAL A 28 -4.34 -23.13 1.15
CA VAL A 28 -4.47 -22.07 0.15
C VAL A 28 -3.39 -21.00 0.26
N VAL A 29 -2.80 -20.81 1.46
CA VAL A 29 -1.71 -19.84 1.66
C VAL A 29 -0.47 -20.28 0.85
N THR A 30 0.02 -21.50 1.06
CA THR A 30 1.18 -22.00 0.32
C THR A 30 0.89 -22.17 -1.15
N GLU A 31 -0.33 -22.55 -1.53
CA GLU A 31 -0.74 -22.62 -2.93
C GLU A 31 -0.70 -21.24 -3.61
N THR A 32 -1.13 -20.20 -2.91
CA THR A 32 -1.05 -18.81 -3.42
C THR A 32 0.41 -18.40 -3.68
N PHE A 33 1.31 -18.67 -2.74
CA PHE A 33 2.73 -18.39 -2.93
C PHE A 33 3.39 -19.25 -4.01
N LYS A 34 2.92 -20.48 -4.21
CA LYS A 34 3.36 -21.33 -5.32
C LYS A 34 2.99 -20.70 -6.66
N GLN A 35 1.76 -20.23 -6.83
CA GLN A 35 1.32 -19.52 -8.04
C GLN A 35 2.14 -18.26 -8.28
N ALA A 36 2.44 -17.49 -7.22
CA ALA A 36 3.31 -16.33 -7.31
C ALA A 36 4.73 -16.69 -7.75
N SER A 37 5.29 -17.75 -7.17
CA SER A 37 6.64 -18.25 -7.49
C SER A 37 6.74 -18.71 -8.96
N GLU A 38 5.71 -19.40 -9.46
CA GLU A 38 5.63 -19.79 -10.88
C GLU A 38 5.64 -18.56 -11.80
N ALA A 39 4.91 -17.50 -11.42
CA ALA A 39 4.86 -16.26 -12.20
C ALA A 39 6.19 -15.50 -12.19
N LEU A 40 6.92 -15.53 -11.07
CA LEU A 40 8.19 -14.82 -10.87
C LEU A 40 9.42 -15.59 -11.36
N GLY A 41 9.36 -16.92 -11.36
CA GLY A 41 10.51 -17.77 -11.70
C GLY A 41 11.49 -17.97 -10.55
N TYR A 42 11.10 -17.68 -9.30
CA TYR A 42 11.87 -17.99 -8.10
C TYR A 42 10.93 -18.33 -6.92
N ASP A 43 11.46 -18.94 -5.86
CA ASP A 43 10.68 -19.38 -4.70
C ASP A 43 10.42 -18.21 -3.74
N LEU A 44 9.28 -17.54 -3.93
CA LEU A 44 8.85 -16.42 -3.10
C LEU A 44 8.53 -16.85 -1.66
N TRP A 45 7.96 -18.05 -1.48
CA TRP A 45 7.64 -18.55 -0.14
C TRP A 45 8.91 -18.77 0.69
N ASN A 46 9.95 -19.34 0.09
CA ASN A 46 11.23 -19.51 0.76
C ASN A 46 11.84 -18.15 1.16
N LEU A 47 11.81 -17.16 0.27
CA LEU A 47 12.26 -15.80 0.57
C LEU A 47 11.49 -15.21 1.76
N VAL A 48 10.18 -15.35 1.78
CA VAL A 48 9.31 -14.81 2.83
C VAL A 48 9.55 -15.53 4.16
N GLN A 49 9.76 -16.85 4.17
CA GLN A 49 9.95 -17.63 5.41
C GLN A 49 11.37 -17.60 5.94
N GLN A 50 12.37 -17.60 5.08
CA GLN A 50 13.78 -17.75 5.46
C GLN A 50 14.59 -16.45 5.30
N GLY A 51 14.10 -15.48 4.53
CA GLY A 51 14.84 -14.27 4.22
C GLY A 51 16.05 -14.52 3.32
N PRO A 52 17.10 -13.71 3.42
CA PRO A 52 17.32 -12.68 4.45
C PRO A 52 16.41 -11.45 4.31
N ALA A 53 16.27 -10.71 5.42
CA ALA A 53 15.42 -9.52 5.44
C ALA A 53 15.86 -8.47 4.41
N GLU A 54 17.17 -8.30 4.19
CA GLU A 54 17.69 -7.36 3.19
C GLU A 54 17.19 -7.69 1.77
N GLU A 55 17.07 -8.98 1.42
CA GLU A 55 16.53 -9.39 0.12
C GLU A 55 15.01 -9.12 0.05
N LEU A 56 14.28 -9.49 1.10
CA LEU A 56 12.83 -9.26 1.17
C LEU A 56 12.50 -7.76 1.12
N ASN A 57 13.37 -6.90 1.62
CA ASN A 57 13.18 -5.44 1.66
C ASN A 57 13.56 -4.72 0.37
N LYS A 58 14.11 -5.41 -0.62
CA LYS A 58 14.28 -4.85 -1.97
C LYS A 58 12.91 -4.65 -2.60
N THR A 59 12.61 -3.44 -3.06
CA THR A 59 11.24 -3.07 -3.45
C THR A 59 10.62 -4.00 -4.50
N TRP A 60 11.41 -4.51 -5.45
CA TRP A 60 10.92 -5.45 -6.47
C TRP A 60 10.65 -6.87 -5.95
N GLN A 61 11.11 -7.20 -4.75
CA GLN A 61 10.77 -8.43 -4.02
C GLN A 61 9.70 -8.19 -2.97
N THR A 62 9.73 -7.05 -2.28
CA THR A 62 8.74 -6.65 -1.29
C THR A 62 7.34 -6.58 -1.90
N GLN A 63 7.21 -5.97 -3.08
CA GLN A 63 5.89 -5.74 -3.69
C GLN A 63 5.17 -7.04 -4.05
N PRO A 64 5.78 -8.01 -4.76
CA PRO A 64 5.11 -9.29 -4.98
C PRO A 64 4.88 -10.07 -3.68
N ALA A 65 5.78 -9.99 -2.70
CA ALA A 65 5.59 -10.65 -1.41
C ALA A 65 4.36 -10.15 -0.65
N LEU A 66 4.16 -8.84 -0.61
CA LEU A 66 2.98 -8.23 0.03
C LEU A 66 1.69 -8.52 -0.73
N LEU A 67 1.72 -8.46 -2.05
CA LEU A 67 0.55 -8.83 -2.87
C LEU A 67 0.15 -10.28 -2.63
N ALA A 68 1.10 -11.20 -2.69
CA ALA A 68 0.83 -12.62 -2.44
C ALA A 68 0.31 -12.85 -1.02
N ALA A 69 0.88 -12.20 -0.01
CA ALA A 69 0.44 -12.32 1.38
C ALA A 69 -1.01 -11.85 1.56
N SER A 70 -1.35 -10.67 1.06
CA SER A 70 -2.71 -10.12 1.16
C SER A 70 -3.73 -10.97 0.41
N VAL A 71 -3.41 -11.41 -0.80
CA VAL A 71 -4.31 -12.29 -1.58
C VAL A 71 -4.47 -13.65 -0.91
N ALA A 72 -3.40 -14.22 -0.32
CA ALA A 72 -3.49 -15.48 0.42
C ALA A 72 -4.47 -15.36 1.60
N ILE A 73 -4.36 -14.30 2.41
CA ILE A 73 -5.27 -14.05 3.54
C ILE A 73 -6.71 -13.84 3.05
N PHE A 74 -6.89 -13.10 1.96
CA PHE A 74 -8.22 -12.90 1.37
C PHE A 74 -8.85 -14.22 0.90
N ARG A 75 -8.06 -15.12 0.32
CA ARG A 75 -8.53 -16.46 -0.07
C ARG A 75 -8.93 -17.29 1.14
N VAL A 76 -8.15 -17.26 2.22
CA VAL A 76 -8.52 -17.88 3.51
C VAL A 76 -9.84 -17.30 4.03
N TRP A 77 -9.99 -15.97 4.00
CA TRP A 77 -11.23 -15.31 4.37
C TRP A 77 -12.43 -15.83 3.57
N LYS A 78 -12.29 -15.95 2.27
CA LYS A 78 -13.37 -16.45 1.40
C LYS A 78 -13.75 -17.90 1.68
N GLU A 79 -12.79 -18.73 2.06
CA GLU A 79 -13.07 -20.12 2.48
C GLU A 79 -13.83 -20.17 3.80
N LYS A 80 -13.39 -19.37 4.78
CA LYS A 80 -13.94 -19.39 6.13
C LYS A 80 -15.25 -18.60 6.26
N TYR A 81 -15.34 -17.47 5.60
CA TYR A 81 -16.45 -16.52 5.71
C TYR A 81 -17.03 -16.14 4.34
N PRO A 82 -17.53 -17.09 3.54
CA PRO A 82 -18.02 -16.81 2.19
C PRO A 82 -19.20 -15.82 2.16
N GLN A 83 -19.93 -15.69 3.26
CA GLN A 83 -21.05 -14.77 3.41
C GLN A 83 -20.65 -13.33 3.77
N LEU A 84 -19.42 -13.13 4.27
CA LEU A 84 -18.93 -11.81 4.70
C LEU A 84 -18.24 -11.11 3.55
N GLN A 85 -18.94 -10.14 2.94
CA GLN A 85 -18.43 -9.37 1.81
C GLN A 85 -18.19 -7.91 2.23
N PRO A 86 -17.01 -7.33 1.96
CA PRO A 86 -16.78 -5.91 2.23
C PRO A 86 -17.61 -5.04 1.29
N SER A 87 -18.04 -3.89 1.78
CA SER A 87 -18.78 -2.90 0.97
C SER A 87 -17.88 -2.09 0.04
N VAL A 88 -16.60 -1.96 0.41
CA VAL A 88 -15.58 -1.22 -0.33
C VAL A 88 -14.21 -1.74 0.06
N MET A 89 -13.26 -1.61 -0.85
CA MET A 89 -11.86 -1.94 -0.62
C MET A 89 -10.98 -0.72 -0.92
N ALA A 90 -9.81 -0.66 -0.29
CA ALA A 90 -8.73 0.26 -0.64
C ALA A 90 -7.39 -0.33 -0.20
N GLY A 91 -6.32 0.15 -0.81
CA GLY A 91 -4.97 -0.26 -0.41
C GLY A 91 -4.01 0.91 -0.45
N HIS A 92 -3.03 0.89 0.43
CA HIS A 92 -2.01 1.93 0.52
C HIS A 92 -0.86 1.63 -0.43
N SER A 93 -0.62 2.48 -1.43
CA SER A 93 0.43 2.30 -2.44
C SER A 93 0.34 0.94 -3.12
N LEU A 94 1.30 0.04 -2.92
CA LEU A 94 1.26 -1.36 -3.41
C LEU A 94 -0.07 -2.07 -3.06
N GLY A 95 -0.61 -1.76 -1.89
CA GLY A 95 -1.86 -2.35 -1.42
C GLY A 95 -3.07 -2.09 -2.32
N GLU A 96 -3.06 -1.03 -3.13
CA GLU A 96 -4.11 -0.80 -4.13
C GLU A 96 -4.17 -1.93 -5.17
N TYR A 97 -3.02 -2.48 -5.55
CA TYR A 97 -2.95 -3.66 -6.42
C TYR A 97 -3.54 -4.90 -5.76
N SER A 98 -3.27 -5.09 -4.46
CA SER A 98 -3.87 -6.18 -3.67
C SER A 98 -5.40 -6.04 -3.64
N ALA A 99 -5.92 -4.85 -3.41
CA ALA A 99 -7.36 -4.58 -3.46
C ALA A 99 -7.96 -4.88 -4.84
N LEU A 100 -7.29 -4.46 -5.92
CA LEU A 100 -7.76 -4.71 -7.28
C LEU A 100 -7.78 -6.20 -7.64
N VAL A 101 -6.80 -6.98 -7.20
CA VAL A 101 -6.82 -8.44 -7.37
C VAL A 101 -7.97 -9.06 -6.59
N CYS A 102 -8.15 -8.70 -5.32
CA CYS A 102 -9.21 -9.22 -4.47
C CYS A 102 -10.61 -8.83 -4.97
N ALA A 103 -10.74 -7.68 -5.62
CA ALA A 103 -11.98 -7.23 -6.26
C ALA A 103 -12.21 -7.84 -7.67
N GLY A 104 -11.31 -8.68 -8.15
CA GLY A 104 -11.44 -9.36 -9.45
C GLY A 104 -11.04 -8.53 -10.66
N VAL A 105 -10.38 -7.39 -10.48
CA VAL A 105 -9.98 -6.49 -11.56
C VAL A 105 -8.78 -7.02 -12.34
N ILE A 106 -7.74 -7.48 -11.62
CA ILE A 106 -6.49 -7.97 -12.21
C ILE A 106 -6.33 -9.45 -11.87
N ASP A 107 -5.95 -10.26 -12.85
CA ASP A 107 -5.54 -11.65 -12.60
C ASP A 107 -4.33 -11.69 -11.64
N PHE A 108 -4.33 -12.64 -10.71
CA PHE A 108 -3.30 -12.71 -9.67
C PHE A 108 -1.88 -12.87 -10.24
N LYS A 109 -1.68 -13.76 -11.21
CA LYS A 109 -0.36 -13.98 -11.81
C LYS A 109 0.11 -12.77 -12.61
N ASP A 110 -0.79 -12.12 -13.32
CA ASP A 110 -0.50 -10.87 -14.04
C ASP A 110 -0.11 -9.76 -13.05
N ALA A 111 -0.84 -9.63 -11.95
CA ALA A 111 -0.56 -8.64 -10.92
C ALA A 111 0.79 -8.88 -10.23
N ILE A 112 1.15 -10.13 -9.95
CA ILE A 112 2.45 -10.49 -9.36
C ILE A 112 3.60 -10.01 -10.26
N LYS A 113 3.54 -10.28 -11.55
CA LYS A 113 4.54 -9.80 -12.52
C LYS A 113 4.55 -8.28 -12.63
N LEU A 114 3.36 -7.68 -12.62
CA LEU A 114 3.20 -6.24 -12.74
C LEU A 114 3.83 -5.49 -11.55
N VAL A 115 3.62 -5.95 -10.33
CA VAL A 115 4.18 -5.29 -9.14
C VAL A 115 5.68 -5.55 -8.97
N GLU A 116 6.20 -6.68 -9.43
CA GLU A 116 7.65 -6.90 -9.54
C GLU A 116 8.26 -5.87 -10.50
N LEU A 117 7.67 -5.71 -11.68
CA LEU A 117 8.09 -4.71 -12.67
C LEU A 117 7.98 -3.30 -12.10
N ARG A 118 6.88 -2.98 -11.43
CA ARG A 118 6.69 -1.69 -10.74
C ARG A 118 7.86 -1.40 -9.80
N GLY A 119 8.24 -2.35 -8.97
CA GLY A 119 9.37 -2.23 -8.05
C GLY A 119 10.71 -1.99 -8.78
N LYS A 120 10.96 -2.74 -9.84
CA LYS A 120 12.17 -2.57 -10.68
C LYS A 120 12.22 -1.20 -11.33
N LEU A 121 11.13 -0.75 -11.95
CA LEU A 121 11.04 0.55 -12.60
C LEU A 121 11.21 1.71 -11.62
N MET A 122 10.60 1.60 -10.44
CA MET A 122 10.75 2.60 -9.38
C MET A 122 12.20 2.71 -8.91
N GLN A 123 12.89 1.59 -8.71
CA GLN A 123 14.30 1.58 -8.31
C GLN A 123 15.21 2.15 -9.40
N GLN A 124 14.90 1.89 -10.67
CA GLN A 124 15.68 2.38 -11.81
C GLN A 124 15.47 3.88 -12.09
N ALA A 125 14.35 4.45 -11.67
CA ALA A 125 14.00 5.85 -11.93
C ALA A 125 14.92 6.84 -11.23
N VAL A 126 15.51 6.45 -10.09
CA VAL A 126 16.40 7.30 -9.30
C VAL A 126 17.65 6.50 -8.92
N PRO A 127 18.86 7.03 -9.17
CA PRO A 127 20.09 6.39 -8.73
C PRO A 127 20.09 6.14 -7.22
N GLU A 128 20.56 4.97 -6.80
CA GLU A 128 20.61 4.60 -5.39
C GLU A 128 21.37 5.65 -4.56
N GLY A 129 20.80 6.00 -3.41
CA GLY A 129 21.39 6.99 -2.49
C GLY A 129 21.13 8.46 -2.86
N THR A 130 20.46 8.76 -3.99
CA THR A 130 20.16 10.14 -4.42
C THR A 130 18.74 10.60 -4.08
N GLY A 131 17.87 9.68 -3.70
CA GLY A 131 16.52 9.97 -3.20
C GLY A 131 16.39 9.73 -1.71
N ALA A 132 15.36 10.29 -1.09
CA ALA A 132 15.04 10.08 0.31
C ALA A 132 13.55 10.19 0.57
N MET A 133 13.12 9.59 1.69
CA MET A 133 11.79 9.78 2.27
C MET A 133 11.93 10.04 3.77
N TYR A 134 11.15 10.99 4.29
CA TYR A 134 11.09 11.30 5.72
C TYR A 134 9.64 11.31 6.21
N ALA A 135 9.41 10.76 7.40
CA ALA A 135 8.15 10.88 8.09
C ALA A 135 8.15 12.15 8.95
N ILE A 136 7.20 13.03 8.71
CA ILE A 136 7.00 14.27 9.47
C ILE A 136 5.85 14.05 10.45
N ILE A 137 6.12 14.23 11.73
CA ILE A 137 5.18 13.98 12.81
C ILE A 137 4.87 15.28 13.57
N GLY A 138 3.57 15.54 13.76
CA GLY A 138 3.10 16.64 14.61
C GLY A 138 3.12 18.01 13.95
N LEU A 139 2.93 18.07 12.65
CA LEU A 139 2.77 19.30 11.86
C LEU A 139 1.60 19.15 10.91
N ASP A 140 0.87 20.24 10.62
CA ASP A 140 -0.25 20.22 9.70
C ASP A 140 0.20 20.13 8.23
N ASN A 141 -0.73 19.69 7.37
CA ASN A 141 -0.46 19.45 5.96
C ASN A 141 0.02 20.71 5.23
N ASP A 142 -0.59 21.86 5.47
CA ASP A 142 -0.27 23.09 4.76
C ASP A 142 1.15 23.57 5.10
N ALA A 143 1.55 23.48 6.36
CA ALA A 143 2.90 23.81 6.79
C ALA A 143 3.94 22.86 6.15
N ILE A 144 3.65 21.56 6.05
CA ILE A 144 4.52 20.58 5.37
C ILE A 144 4.63 20.88 3.88
N ILE A 145 3.51 21.13 3.20
CA ILE A 145 3.49 21.47 1.78
C ILE A 145 4.30 22.75 1.51
N ASN A 146 4.14 23.77 2.35
CA ASN A 146 4.91 25.01 2.24
C ASN A 146 6.42 24.80 2.46
N ALA A 147 6.79 23.99 3.45
CA ALA A 147 8.19 23.61 3.68
C ALA A 147 8.80 22.90 2.46
N CYS A 148 8.07 21.97 1.84
CA CYS A 148 8.51 21.32 0.63
C CYS A 148 8.73 22.31 -0.52
N LYS A 149 7.79 23.24 -0.74
CA LYS A 149 7.92 24.28 -1.80
C LYS A 149 9.17 25.15 -1.58
N GLN A 150 9.43 25.57 -0.35
CA GLN A 150 10.61 26.36 -0.03
C GLN A 150 11.91 25.57 -0.20
N ALA A 151 11.86 24.26 0.02
CA ALA A 151 13.04 23.39 -0.06
C ALA A 151 13.38 22.95 -1.49
N GLU A 152 12.51 23.14 -2.48
CA GLU A 152 12.72 22.67 -3.86
C GLU A 152 14.06 23.16 -4.44
N GLN A 153 14.27 24.47 -4.51
CA GLN A 153 15.51 25.07 -5.02
C GLN A 153 16.04 24.42 -6.30
N GLY A 154 15.11 24.08 -7.21
CA GLY A 154 15.43 23.40 -8.48
C GLY A 154 15.43 21.87 -8.41
N GLU A 155 15.17 21.29 -7.25
CA GLU A 155 15.07 19.85 -7.04
C GLU A 155 13.65 19.43 -6.65
N VAL A 156 13.33 18.14 -6.81
CA VAL A 156 12.01 17.61 -6.43
C VAL A 156 11.97 17.28 -4.95
N VAL A 157 10.97 17.81 -4.25
CA VAL A 157 10.52 17.36 -2.93
C VAL A 157 9.05 17.67 -2.76
N SER A 158 8.27 16.73 -2.26
CA SER A 158 6.83 16.91 -2.02
C SER A 158 6.31 16.05 -0.88
N ALA A 159 5.16 16.43 -0.34
CA ALA A 159 4.35 15.58 0.53
C ALA A 159 3.73 14.46 -0.32
N VAL A 160 3.97 13.21 0.05
CA VAL A 160 3.64 12.06 -0.80
C VAL A 160 2.70 11.06 -0.14
N ASN A 161 2.67 10.94 1.20
CA ASN A 161 1.73 10.09 1.91
C ASN A 161 1.05 10.88 3.00
N PHE A 162 -0.23 11.17 2.85
CA PHE A 162 -1.07 11.76 3.88
C PHE A 162 -1.69 10.63 4.69
N ASN A 163 -0.95 10.12 5.69
CA ASN A 163 -1.27 8.89 6.40
C ASN A 163 -2.30 9.09 7.51
N SER A 164 -2.21 10.19 8.22
CA SER A 164 -3.20 10.63 9.23
C SER A 164 -2.97 12.11 9.54
N PRO A 165 -3.91 12.80 10.21
CA PRO A 165 -3.61 14.12 10.75
C PRO A 165 -2.34 14.09 11.58
N GLY A 166 -1.39 14.95 11.25
CA GLY A 166 -0.10 15.02 11.93
C GLY A 166 0.91 13.91 11.59
N GLN A 167 0.65 13.11 10.56
CA GLN A 167 1.61 12.12 10.07
C GLN A 167 1.63 12.10 8.53
N VAL A 168 2.65 12.72 7.96
CA VAL A 168 2.83 12.88 6.52
C VAL A 168 4.25 12.45 6.14
N VAL A 169 4.39 11.74 5.04
CA VAL A 169 5.71 11.41 4.46
C VAL A 169 6.01 12.39 3.35
N ILE A 170 7.24 12.90 3.33
CA ILE A 170 7.82 13.70 2.25
C ILE A 170 8.86 12.87 1.48
N ALA A 171 8.99 13.12 0.19
CA ALA A 171 9.92 12.39 -0.67
C ALA A 171 10.45 13.27 -1.79
N GLY A 172 11.63 12.93 -2.29
CA GLY A 172 12.25 13.60 -3.41
C GLY A 172 13.76 13.37 -3.47
N ALA A 173 14.47 14.34 -4.05
CA ALA A 173 15.93 14.37 -4.04
C ALA A 173 16.43 14.50 -2.59
N LYS A 174 17.47 13.76 -2.26
CA LYS A 174 17.96 13.63 -0.87
C LYS A 174 18.18 14.97 -0.18
N GLU A 175 18.93 15.86 -0.82
CA GLU A 175 19.26 17.17 -0.27
C GLU A 175 18.02 18.06 -0.10
N ALA A 176 17.09 18.02 -1.04
CA ALA A 176 15.84 18.76 -0.95
C ALA A 176 14.94 18.24 0.16
N VAL A 177 14.86 16.90 0.35
CA VAL A 177 14.12 16.28 1.45
C VAL A 177 14.72 16.66 2.80
N GLU A 178 16.06 16.66 2.91
CA GLU A 178 16.76 17.08 4.15
C GLU A 178 16.47 18.56 4.47
N ARG A 179 16.46 19.44 3.46
CA ARG A 179 16.08 20.85 3.64
C ARG A 179 14.62 21.00 4.10
N ALA A 180 13.71 20.26 3.45
CA ALA A 180 12.30 20.27 3.81
C ALA A 180 12.07 19.75 5.24
N ALA A 181 12.75 18.69 5.63
CA ALA A 181 12.69 18.13 6.99
C ALA A 181 13.16 19.17 8.04
N ALA A 182 14.26 19.89 7.77
CA ALA A 182 14.73 20.95 8.64
C ALA A 182 13.71 22.09 8.76
N LEU A 183 13.11 22.53 7.65
CA LEU A 183 12.05 23.56 7.66
C LEU A 183 10.80 23.09 8.41
N CYS A 184 10.42 21.82 8.29
CA CYS A 184 9.33 21.26 9.08
C CYS A 184 9.63 21.30 10.58
N LYS A 185 10.86 20.99 10.99
CA LYS A 185 11.28 21.10 12.39
C LYS A 185 11.22 22.55 12.89
N GLU A 186 11.68 23.50 12.12
CA GLU A 186 11.59 24.94 12.44
C GLU A 186 10.12 25.40 12.55
N ALA A 187 9.24 24.84 11.72
CA ALA A 187 7.80 25.15 11.75
C ALA A 187 7.05 24.47 12.92
N GLY A 188 7.72 23.64 13.72
CA GLY A 188 7.14 23.04 14.92
C GLY A 188 6.84 21.55 14.85
N ALA A 189 7.30 20.84 13.82
CA ALA A 189 7.17 19.38 13.76
C ALA A 189 7.84 18.74 15.00
N LYS A 190 7.16 17.78 15.61
CA LYS A 190 7.69 17.04 16.76
C LYS A 190 8.86 16.16 16.37
N ARG A 191 8.79 15.52 15.19
CA ARG A 191 9.82 14.68 14.63
C ARG A 191 9.86 14.78 13.11
N ALA A 192 11.07 14.61 12.55
CA ALA A 192 11.33 14.40 11.14
C ALA A 192 12.27 13.21 11.04
N LEU A 193 11.76 12.05 10.66
CA LEU A 193 12.46 10.76 10.74
C LEU A 193 12.79 10.24 9.34
N PRO A 194 14.07 9.97 9.02
CA PRO A 194 14.41 9.32 7.77
C PRO A 194 13.83 7.89 7.75
N LEU A 195 13.27 7.51 6.59
CA LEU A 195 12.80 6.15 6.37
C LEU A 195 13.89 5.32 5.70
N ALA A 196 14.00 4.05 6.08
CA ALA A 196 14.94 3.11 5.50
C ALA A 196 14.42 2.57 4.15
N VAL A 197 14.25 3.46 3.17
CA VAL A 197 13.80 3.14 1.82
C VAL A 197 14.75 3.73 0.79
N SER A 198 14.93 3.04 -0.33
CA SER A 198 15.85 3.43 -1.39
C SER A 198 15.18 4.25 -2.51
N VAL A 199 13.85 4.31 -2.54
CA VAL A 199 13.09 4.89 -3.64
C VAL A 199 12.19 6.02 -3.12
N PRO A 200 12.33 7.25 -3.66
CA PRO A 200 11.43 8.36 -3.32
C PRO A 200 10.09 8.23 -4.07
N SER A 201 9.18 7.43 -3.51
CA SER A 201 7.89 7.09 -4.12
C SER A 201 6.92 8.28 -4.15
N HIS A 202 6.00 8.25 -5.09
CA HIS A 202 4.84 9.15 -5.18
C HIS A 202 5.17 10.64 -5.42
N CYS A 203 6.37 10.94 -5.87
CA CYS A 203 6.78 12.28 -6.31
C CYS A 203 7.11 12.30 -7.81
N ALA A 204 7.38 13.48 -8.35
CA ALA A 204 7.65 13.67 -9.79
C ALA A 204 8.84 12.86 -10.31
N LEU A 205 9.78 12.45 -9.45
CA LEU A 205 10.90 11.58 -9.83
C LEU A 205 10.46 10.20 -10.34
N MET A 206 9.22 9.79 -10.02
CA MET A 206 8.65 8.51 -10.49
C MET A 206 7.98 8.60 -11.86
N LYS A 207 7.90 9.75 -12.51
CA LYS A 207 7.30 9.89 -13.86
C LYS A 207 7.92 8.96 -14.90
N PRO A 208 9.25 8.80 -15.00
CA PRO A 208 9.81 7.84 -15.96
C PRO A 208 9.37 6.39 -15.70
N ALA A 209 9.27 5.99 -14.44
CA ALA A 209 8.75 4.68 -14.08
C ALA A 209 7.27 4.51 -14.47
N ALA A 210 6.47 5.55 -14.27
CA ALA A 210 5.05 5.56 -14.64
C ALA A 210 4.85 5.42 -16.16
N GLU A 211 5.65 6.09 -16.96
CA GLU A 211 5.60 6.00 -18.42
C GLU A 211 5.90 4.59 -18.92
N GLN A 212 6.89 3.92 -18.34
CA GLN A 212 7.23 2.55 -18.68
C GLN A 212 6.18 1.54 -18.19
N LEU A 213 5.65 1.76 -16.98
CA LEU A 213 4.58 0.93 -16.43
C LEU A 213 3.32 1.01 -17.30
N ALA A 214 3.01 2.19 -17.85
CA ALA A 214 1.88 2.41 -18.73
C ALA A 214 1.90 1.49 -19.95
N VAL A 215 3.06 1.27 -20.55
CA VAL A 215 3.24 0.36 -21.69
C VAL A 215 2.81 -1.07 -21.32
N THR A 216 3.24 -1.56 -20.17
CA THR A 216 2.86 -2.90 -19.70
C THR A 216 1.38 -3.00 -19.34
N LEU A 217 0.83 -1.96 -18.71
CA LEU A 217 -0.58 -1.90 -18.35
C LEU A 217 -1.54 -1.95 -19.56
N GLU A 218 -1.13 -1.44 -20.71
CA GLU A 218 -1.92 -1.54 -21.93
C GLU A 218 -2.20 -2.99 -22.34
N GLY A 219 -1.25 -3.89 -22.07
CA GLY A 219 -1.37 -5.32 -22.39
C GLY A 219 -2.08 -6.16 -21.33
N ILE A 220 -2.46 -5.56 -20.19
CA ILE A 220 -3.11 -6.28 -19.10
C ILE A 220 -4.63 -6.07 -19.16
N THR A 221 -5.38 -7.17 -19.08
CA THR A 221 -6.83 -7.14 -18.99
C THR A 221 -7.25 -6.64 -17.60
N LEU A 222 -8.06 -5.59 -17.56
CA LEU A 222 -8.67 -5.05 -16.34
C LEU A 222 -10.18 -5.24 -16.42
N ASN A 223 -10.74 -6.02 -15.50
CA ASN A 223 -12.17 -6.25 -15.39
C ASN A 223 -12.84 -5.20 -14.50
N ALA A 224 -14.16 -5.05 -14.62
CA ALA A 224 -14.91 -4.23 -13.67
C ALA A 224 -14.81 -4.81 -12.25
N PRO A 225 -14.63 -3.98 -11.21
CA PRO A 225 -14.53 -4.46 -9.83
C PRO A 225 -15.84 -5.10 -9.36
N ALA A 226 -15.74 -6.30 -8.76
CA ALA A 226 -16.88 -6.92 -8.08
C ALA A 226 -17.25 -6.21 -6.76
N THR A 227 -16.25 -5.60 -6.12
CA THR A 227 -16.40 -4.71 -4.97
C THR A 227 -15.73 -3.39 -5.31
N PRO A 228 -16.33 -2.22 -5.01
CA PRO A 228 -15.71 -0.93 -5.28
C PRO A 228 -14.33 -0.83 -4.63
N VAL A 229 -13.35 -0.29 -5.36
CA VAL A 229 -11.99 -0.04 -4.87
C VAL A 229 -11.69 1.45 -4.97
N LEU A 230 -11.47 2.10 -3.82
CA LEU A 230 -11.04 3.51 -3.79
C LEU A 230 -9.57 3.60 -4.18
N ASN A 231 -9.26 4.42 -5.19
CA ASN A 231 -7.89 4.64 -5.60
C ASN A 231 -7.16 5.68 -4.71
N ASN A 232 -5.84 5.64 -4.70
CA ASN A 232 -5.03 6.54 -3.87
C ASN A 232 -5.03 7.99 -4.37
N VAL A 233 -5.11 8.20 -5.69
CA VAL A 233 -4.89 9.53 -6.29
C VAL A 233 -6.11 10.44 -6.24
N ASP A 234 -7.32 9.90 -6.41
CA ASP A 234 -8.56 10.67 -6.52
C ASP A 234 -9.57 10.35 -5.42
N VAL A 235 -9.33 9.29 -4.64
CA VAL A 235 -10.28 8.76 -3.63
C VAL A 235 -11.62 8.40 -4.28
N LYS A 236 -11.56 7.80 -5.46
CA LYS A 236 -12.70 7.36 -6.27
C LYS A 236 -12.68 5.88 -6.53
N ALA A 237 -13.86 5.29 -6.63
CA ALA A 237 -14.05 3.92 -7.09
C ALA A 237 -14.37 3.93 -8.58
N GLU A 238 -13.36 3.74 -9.41
CA GLU A 238 -13.52 3.66 -10.86
C GLU A 238 -14.00 2.26 -11.28
N THR A 239 -14.81 2.20 -12.32
CA THR A 239 -15.37 0.94 -12.86
C THR A 239 -14.82 0.61 -14.24
N GLU A 240 -14.45 1.63 -15.01
CA GLU A 240 -13.96 1.47 -16.37
C GLU A 240 -12.46 1.16 -16.40
N SER A 241 -12.07 0.18 -17.21
CA SER A 241 -10.67 -0.26 -17.32
C SER A 241 -9.70 0.88 -17.66
N ALA A 242 -10.09 1.78 -18.55
CA ALA A 242 -9.27 2.92 -18.94
C ALA A 242 -9.00 3.87 -17.77
N GLU A 243 -9.99 4.12 -16.93
CA GLU A 243 -9.88 5.01 -15.77
C GLU A 243 -9.08 4.38 -14.64
N ILE A 244 -9.27 3.07 -14.40
CA ILE A 244 -8.46 2.31 -13.45
C ILE A 244 -6.98 2.34 -13.89
N ARG A 245 -6.71 2.10 -15.16
CA ARG A 245 -5.35 2.14 -15.72
C ARG A 245 -4.70 3.52 -15.55
N THR A 246 -5.42 4.57 -15.89
CA THR A 246 -4.95 5.96 -15.72
C THR A 246 -4.65 6.28 -14.26
N ALA A 247 -5.50 5.87 -13.33
CA ALA A 247 -5.28 6.07 -11.90
C ALA A 247 -4.03 5.32 -11.39
N LEU A 248 -3.78 4.10 -11.84
CA LEU A 248 -2.59 3.33 -11.48
C LEU A 248 -1.30 3.97 -12.01
N ILE A 249 -1.32 4.53 -13.23
CA ILE A 249 -0.18 5.24 -13.79
C ILE A 249 0.13 6.51 -12.98
N ARG A 250 -0.89 7.30 -12.68
CA ARG A 250 -0.76 8.52 -11.89
C ARG A 250 -0.33 8.26 -10.44
N GLN A 251 -0.70 7.12 -9.89
CA GLN A 251 -0.36 6.74 -8.52
C GLN A 251 1.15 6.76 -8.25
N LEU A 252 1.98 6.40 -9.23
CA LEU A 252 3.43 6.34 -9.05
C LEU A 252 4.07 7.70 -8.73
N TYR A 253 3.51 8.79 -9.25
CA TYR A 253 4.06 10.14 -9.07
C TYR A 253 3.09 11.12 -8.39
N SER A 254 2.02 10.61 -7.79
CA SER A 254 1.02 11.41 -7.08
C SER A 254 0.89 10.97 -5.62
N PRO A 255 0.47 11.86 -4.73
CA PRO A 255 0.32 11.52 -3.31
C PRO A 255 -0.69 10.41 -3.05
N VAL A 256 -0.41 9.60 -2.04
CA VAL A 256 -1.36 8.65 -1.45
C VAL A 256 -2.24 9.41 -0.44
N ARG A 257 -3.51 9.59 -0.78
CA ARG A 257 -4.50 10.34 0.01
C ARG A 257 -5.20 9.42 1.00
N TRP A 258 -4.42 8.81 1.90
CA TRP A 258 -4.93 7.79 2.81
C TRP A 258 -5.91 8.32 3.84
N THR A 259 -5.61 9.47 4.44
CA THR A 259 -6.52 10.15 5.38
C THR A 259 -7.91 10.34 4.75
N GLU A 260 -7.96 10.94 3.56
CA GLU A 260 -9.21 11.17 2.84
C GLU A 260 -9.92 9.87 2.45
N THR A 261 -9.16 8.81 2.13
CA THR A 261 -9.70 7.49 1.83
C THR A 261 -10.47 6.92 3.02
N VAL A 262 -9.88 6.97 4.22
CA VAL A 262 -10.52 6.48 5.45
C VAL A 262 -11.73 7.36 5.83
N GLU A 263 -11.59 8.67 5.73
CA GLU A 263 -12.70 9.62 5.95
C GLU A 263 -13.87 9.34 5.00
N LYS A 264 -13.60 9.10 3.72
CA LYS A 264 -14.62 8.75 2.72
C LYS A 264 -15.35 7.47 3.08
N MET A 265 -14.63 6.44 3.50
CA MET A 265 -15.25 5.18 3.95
C MET A 265 -16.18 5.41 5.13
N ALA A 266 -15.76 6.17 6.13
CA ALA A 266 -16.58 6.51 7.29
C ALA A 266 -17.84 7.32 6.90
N GLN A 267 -17.69 8.31 6.02
CA GLN A 267 -18.81 9.11 5.49
C GLN A 267 -19.81 8.23 4.72
N ASP A 268 -19.33 7.20 4.03
CA ASP A 268 -20.19 6.25 3.31
C ASP A 268 -20.81 5.18 4.24
N GLY A 269 -20.65 5.33 5.54
CA GLY A 269 -21.28 4.48 6.55
C GLY A 269 -20.53 3.20 6.88
N VAL A 270 -19.24 3.08 6.55
CA VAL A 270 -18.40 1.98 7.02
C VAL A 270 -18.19 2.12 8.53
N GLU A 271 -18.39 1.03 9.25
CA GLU A 271 -18.27 0.96 10.71
C GLU A 271 -16.99 0.27 11.18
N VAL A 272 -16.43 -0.61 10.33
CA VAL A 272 -15.24 -1.39 10.65
C VAL A 272 -14.29 -1.42 9.46
N LEU A 273 -13.01 -1.13 9.69
CA LEU A 273 -11.93 -1.41 8.74
C LEU A 273 -11.24 -2.73 9.13
N VAL A 274 -11.11 -3.63 8.16
CA VAL A 274 -10.40 -4.90 8.32
C VAL A 274 -9.14 -4.85 7.44
N GLU A 275 -7.97 -4.77 8.06
CA GLU A 275 -6.69 -4.80 7.36
C GLU A 275 -6.33 -6.24 6.99
N ILE A 276 -6.21 -6.52 5.70
CA ILE A 276 -5.90 -7.83 5.14
C ILE A 276 -4.46 -7.84 4.65
N GLY A 277 -3.57 -8.39 5.44
CA GLY A 277 -2.14 -8.42 5.11
C GLY A 277 -1.28 -8.53 6.36
N PRO A 278 0.06 -8.65 6.18
CA PRO A 278 0.98 -8.69 7.32
C PRO A 278 1.00 -7.35 8.06
N GLY A 279 1.28 -7.41 9.36
CA GLY A 279 1.34 -6.21 10.21
C GLY A 279 -0.03 -5.63 10.56
N LYS A 280 -0.01 -4.39 11.06
CA LYS A 280 -1.20 -3.66 11.50
C LYS A 280 -1.04 -2.13 11.36
N VAL A 281 -0.31 -1.72 10.34
CA VAL A 281 0.00 -0.29 10.13
C VAL A 281 -1.25 0.52 9.84
N LEU A 282 -2.10 0.07 8.93
CA LEU A 282 -3.33 0.78 8.56
C LEU A 282 -4.36 0.77 9.69
N ASN A 283 -4.46 -0.34 10.43
CA ASN A 283 -5.26 -0.43 11.64
C ASN A 283 -4.83 0.66 12.65
N GLY A 284 -3.51 0.80 12.87
CA GLY A 284 -2.97 1.81 13.78
C GLY A 284 -3.25 3.26 13.37
N LEU A 285 -3.40 3.53 12.07
CA LEU A 285 -3.71 4.86 11.55
C LEU A 285 -5.20 5.21 11.70
N THR A 286 -6.07 4.23 11.65
CA THR A 286 -7.53 4.44 11.54
C THR A 286 -8.10 5.31 12.65
N LYS A 287 -7.77 5.02 13.91
CA LYS A 287 -8.26 5.79 15.06
C LYS A 287 -7.76 7.24 15.10
N ARG A 288 -6.63 7.52 14.47
CA ARG A 288 -6.09 8.88 14.37
C ARG A 288 -6.79 9.69 13.29
N ILE A 289 -7.45 9.02 12.36
CA ILE A 289 -8.18 9.64 11.24
C ILE A 289 -9.64 9.84 11.65
N VAL A 290 -10.31 8.74 12.07
CA VAL A 290 -11.71 8.76 12.52
C VAL A 290 -11.79 7.97 13.82
N ALA A 291 -11.93 8.66 14.94
CA ALA A 291 -11.85 8.07 16.28
C ALA A 291 -12.91 6.98 16.55
N GLU A 292 -14.09 7.14 15.97
CA GLU A 292 -15.24 6.25 16.14
C GLU A 292 -15.18 5.00 15.25
N LEU A 293 -14.33 5.01 14.23
CA LEU A 293 -14.23 3.91 13.29
C LEU A 293 -13.47 2.74 13.93
N GLN A 294 -14.12 1.59 14.01
CA GLN A 294 -13.47 0.38 14.52
C GLN A 294 -12.47 -0.15 13.48
N ALA A 295 -11.39 -0.74 13.94
CA ALA A 295 -10.39 -1.32 13.05
C ALA A 295 -9.79 -2.58 13.67
N THR A 296 -9.49 -3.55 12.82
CA THR A 296 -8.78 -4.77 13.17
C THR A 296 -7.86 -5.20 12.04
N SER A 297 -6.92 -6.08 12.33
CA SER A 297 -6.03 -6.68 11.33
C SER A 297 -6.26 -8.19 11.30
N VAL A 298 -6.20 -8.78 10.12
CA VAL A 298 -6.26 -10.23 9.93
C VAL A 298 -4.97 -10.67 9.25
N ASN A 299 -4.09 -11.32 10.01
CA ASN A 299 -2.79 -11.78 9.54
C ASN A 299 -2.32 -13.09 10.18
N ASP A 300 -3.10 -13.65 11.10
CA ASP A 300 -2.87 -14.93 11.76
C ASP A 300 -4.19 -15.64 12.08
N VAL A 301 -4.13 -16.86 12.58
CA VAL A 301 -5.31 -17.68 12.89
C VAL A 301 -6.15 -17.00 13.97
N THR A 302 -5.53 -16.48 15.02
CA THR A 302 -6.24 -15.84 16.15
C THR A 302 -7.03 -14.62 15.69
N SER A 303 -6.42 -13.74 14.91
CA SER A 303 -7.08 -12.53 14.39
C SER A 303 -8.19 -12.87 13.38
N LEU A 304 -7.98 -13.91 12.56
CA LEU A 304 -9.02 -14.41 11.66
C LEU A 304 -10.23 -14.92 12.42
N ASP A 305 -10.02 -15.69 13.50
CA ASP A 305 -11.12 -16.25 14.30
C ASP A 305 -11.90 -15.16 15.06
N ALA A 306 -11.21 -14.11 15.48
CA ALA A 306 -11.83 -13.03 16.26
C ALA A 306 -12.68 -12.05 15.42
N VAL A 307 -12.48 -11.97 14.11
CA VAL A 307 -13.08 -10.91 13.28
C VAL A 307 -14.60 -11.05 13.13
N GLU A 308 -15.13 -12.24 13.11
CA GLU A 308 -16.58 -12.47 12.94
C GLU A 308 -17.39 -11.82 14.07
N ALA A 309 -16.92 -11.95 15.31
CA ALA A 309 -17.58 -11.33 16.47
C ALA A 309 -17.57 -9.80 16.41
N LEU A 310 -16.53 -9.21 15.81
CA LEU A 310 -16.43 -7.76 15.62
C LEU A 310 -17.45 -7.27 14.56
N LEU A 311 -17.71 -8.07 13.53
CA LEU A 311 -18.60 -7.73 12.41
C LEU A 311 -20.08 -8.06 12.71
N ALA A 312 -20.35 -8.83 13.73
CA ALA A 312 -21.73 -9.13 14.17
C ALA A 312 -22.41 -7.85 14.69
#